data_cd9c63bd79f7029d733630501cfa7471
#
_entry.id   cd9c63bd79f7029d733630501cfa7471
#
_cell.length_a   1.000
_cell.length_b   1.000
_cell.length_c   1.000
_cell.angle_alpha   90.00
_cell.angle_beta   90.00
_cell.angle_gamma   90.00
#
_symmetry.space_group_name_H-M   'P 1'
#
loop_
_entity.id
_entity.type
_entity.pdbx_description
1 polymer ?
#
loop_
_entity_poly.entity_id
_entity_poly.type
_entity_poly.pdbx_seq_one_letter_code
_entity_poly.pdbx_strand_id
1 'polypeptide(L)'
;MPISSATDSLITYPCDFPIKVMGPAQDGFQEAIVRVVRDFDPDFQADSVEVRPSSGGRYLGLTLTVRVHSRAQLDSLYRALHGHEMVSVVL
;
A
#
# COMPACT_ATOMS: atom_id res chain seq x y z
N MET A 1 -7.14 16.64 22.58
CA MET A 1 -7.31 15.29 22.05
C MET A 1 -6.66 15.18 20.68
N PRO A 2 -5.83 14.19 20.48
CA PRO A 2 -5.16 14.05 19.18
C PRO A 2 -6.16 13.75 18.07
N ILE A 3 -5.98 14.41 16.94
CA ILE A 3 -6.82 14.20 15.77
C ILE A 3 -6.70 12.75 15.28
N SER A 4 -5.52 12.16 15.41
CA SER A 4 -5.28 10.79 14.98
C SER A 4 -6.16 9.79 15.73
N SER A 5 -6.42 10.01 17.02
CA SER A 5 -7.31 9.15 17.79
C SER A 5 -8.75 9.21 17.26
N ALA A 6 -9.22 10.40 16.90
CA ALA A 6 -10.55 10.57 16.33
C ALA A 6 -10.63 9.87 14.97
N THR A 7 -9.59 10.00 14.15
CA THR A 7 -9.52 9.32 12.85
C THR A 7 -9.56 7.81 13.02
N ASP A 8 -8.80 7.28 13.98
CA ASP A 8 -8.76 5.84 14.23
C ASP A 8 -10.13 5.31 14.64
N SER A 9 -10.87 6.05 15.45
CA SER A 9 -12.20 5.62 15.90
C SER A 9 -13.24 5.65 14.78
N LEU A 10 -12.96 6.36 13.66
CA LEU A 10 -13.85 6.39 12.52
C LEU A 10 -13.62 5.23 11.54
N ILE A 11 -12.50 4.52 11.69
CA ILE A 11 -12.22 3.37 10.83
C ILE A 11 -12.88 2.14 11.42
N THR A 12 -13.72 1.50 10.60
CA THR A 12 -14.37 0.25 10.96
C THR A 12 -13.68 -0.90 10.24
N TYR A 13 -13.21 -1.89 11.00
CA TYR A 13 -12.54 -3.06 10.42
C TYR A 13 -13.50 -4.24 10.36
N PRO A 14 -13.37 -5.12 9.35
CA PRO A 14 -12.44 -5.00 8.23
C PRO A 14 -12.88 -3.90 7.25
N CYS A 15 -11.93 -3.34 6.54
CA CYS A 15 -12.24 -2.33 5.52
C CYS A 15 -11.25 -2.43 4.36
N ASP A 16 -11.66 -1.85 3.22
CA ASP A 16 -10.79 -1.73 2.06
C ASP A 16 -10.06 -0.40 2.17
N PHE A 17 -8.73 -0.46 2.28
CA PHE A 17 -7.91 0.71 2.55
C PHE A 17 -7.00 1.00 1.36
N PRO A 18 -7.11 2.17 0.72
CA PRO A 18 -6.24 2.52 -0.40
C PRO A 18 -4.89 3.01 0.09
N ILE A 19 -3.82 2.45 -0.48
CA ILE A 19 -2.45 2.82 -0.16
C ILE A 19 -1.76 3.17 -1.46
N LYS A 20 -1.01 4.27 -1.47
CA LYS A 20 -0.19 4.66 -2.61
C LYS A 20 1.27 4.40 -2.32
N VAL A 21 1.92 3.70 -3.24
CA VAL A 21 3.33 3.35 -3.13
C VAL A 21 4.04 3.87 -4.37
N MET A 22 5.13 4.60 -4.18
CA MET A 22 5.93 5.09 -5.29
C MET A 22 7.33 4.51 -5.22
N GLY A 23 7.87 4.14 -6.38
CA GLY A 23 9.23 3.66 -6.49
C GLY A 23 9.74 3.79 -7.91
N PRO A 24 11.02 3.48 -8.14
CA PRO A 24 11.59 3.54 -9.49
C PRO A 24 10.84 2.64 -10.46
N ALA A 25 10.69 3.11 -11.70
CA ALA A 25 10.04 2.35 -12.76
C ALA A 25 11.01 1.29 -13.27
N GLN A 26 11.05 0.15 -12.59
CA GLN A 26 11.92 -0.95 -12.95
C GLN A 26 11.13 -2.25 -12.98
N ASP A 27 11.65 -3.22 -13.73
CA ASP A 27 11.01 -4.52 -13.85
C ASP A 27 10.88 -5.17 -12.47
N GLY A 28 9.72 -5.78 -12.23
CA GLY A 28 9.46 -6.48 -10.99
C GLY A 28 8.95 -5.63 -9.83
N PHE A 29 8.90 -4.30 -10.00
CA PHE A 29 8.44 -3.42 -8.92
C PHE A 29 7.00 -3.74 -8.52
N GLN A 30 6.10 -3.76 -9.50
CA GLN A 30 4.69 -4.02 -9.22
C GLN A 30 4.49 -5.42 -8.60
N GLU A 31 5.13 -6.42 -9.15
CA GLU A 31 5.03 -7.79 -8.65
C GLU A 31 5.56 -7.91 -7.23
N ALA A 32 6.65 -7.22 -6.92
CA ALA A 32 7.23 -7.22 -5.57
C ALA A 32 6.27 -6.61 -4.55
N ILE A 33 5.63 -5.50 -4.91
CA ILE A 33 4.69 -4.83 -4.01
C ILE A 33 3.41 -5.66 -3.83
N VAL A 34 2.91 -6.25 -4.91
CA VAL A 34 1.75 -7.15 -4.81
C VAL A 34 2.06 -8.33 -3.88
N ARG A 35 3.28 -8.85 -3.94
CA ARG A 35 3.69 -9.95 -3.07
C ARG A 35 3.66 -9.54 -1.60
N VAL A 36 4.14 -8.35 -1.27
CA VAL A 36 4.08 -7.82 0.08
C VAL A 36 2.62 -7.70 0.54
N VAL A 37 1.77 -7.11 -0.30
CA VAL A 37 0.36 -6.91 0.04
C VAL A 37 -0.34 -8.24 0.27
N ARG A 38 -0.04 -9.27 -0.51
CA ARG A 38 -0.66 -10.58 -0.37
C ARG A 38 -0.28 -11.31 0.92
N ASP A 39 0.80 -10.92 1.56
CA ASP A 39 1.12 -11.44 2.89
C ASP A 39 0.09 -10.99 3.92
N PHE A 40 -0.58 -9.87 3.68
CA PHE A 40 -1.60 -9.32 4.57
C PHE A 40 -3.02 -9.56 4.06
N ASP A 41 -3.18 -9.60 2.76
CA ASP A 41 -4.46 -9.81 2.08
C ASP A 41 -4.27 -10.87 0.98
N PRO A 42 -4.37 -12.16 1.33
CA PRO A 42 -4.11 -13.24 0.36
C PRO A 42 -5.03 -13.22 -0.86
N ASP A 43 -6.20 -12.61 -0.75
CA ASP A 43 -7.17 -12.54 -1.84
C ASP A 43 -6.98 -11.31 -2.73
N PHE A 44 -5.95 -10.51 -2.48
CA PHE A 44 -5.70 -9.30 -3.25
C PHE A 44 -5.54 -9.63 -4.74
N GLN A 45 -6.25 -8.88 -5.58
CA GLN A 45 -6.23 -9.07 -7.03
C GLN A 45 -5.18 -8.18 -7.65
N ALA A 46 -4.17 -8.79 -8.27
CA ALA A 46 -3.06 -8.05 -8.87
C ALA A 46 -3.52 -7.11 -9.98
N ASP A 47 -4.59 -7.47 -10.71
CA ASP A 47 -5.12 -6.67 -11.79
C ASP A 47 -5.93 -5.46 -11.30
N SER A 48 -6.19 -5.37 -10.00
CA SER A 48 -6.88 -4.20 -9.42
C SER A 48 -5.93 -3.04 -9.12
N VAL A 49 -4.62 -3.24 -9.24
CA VAL A 49 -3.64 -2.19 -8.97
C VAL A 49 -3.76 -1.09 -10.01
N GLU A 50 -3.90 0.16 -9.55
CA GLU A 50 -3.82 1.30 -10.44
C GLU A 50 -2.37 1.72 -10.58
N VAL A 51 -1.90 1.84 -11.81
CA VAL A 51 -0.51 2.18 -12.11
C VAL A 51 -0.47 3.53 -12.80
N ARG A 52 0.31 4.44 -12.25
CA ARG A 52 0.48 5.77 -12.83
C ARG A 52 1.95 6.12 -12.93
N PRO A 53 2.51 6.18 -14.15
CA PRO A 53 3.88 6.62 -14.33
C PRO A 53 4.03 8.12 -14.01
N SER A 54 5.21 8.51 -13.53
CA SER A 54 5.54 9.92 -13.39
C SER A 54 5.71 10.55 -14.78
N SER A 55 5.72 11.88 -14.84
CA SER A 55 5.81 12.59 -16.12
C SER A 55 7.06 12.25 -16.93
N GLY A 56 8.16 11.92 -16.26
CA GLY A 56 9.40 11.51 -16.93
C GLY A 56 9.54 10.00 -17.12
N GLY A 57 8.59 9.22 -16.62
CA GLY A 57 8.65 7.76 -16.69
C GLY A 57 9.67 7.11 -15.77
N ARG A 58 10.31 7.85 -14.88
CA ARG A 58 11.34 7.33 -13.98
C ARG A 58 10.76 6.61 -12.76
N TYR A 59 9.56 6.99 -12.38
CA TYR A 59 8.90 6.46 -11.18
C TYR A 59 7.53 5.92 -11.54
N LEU A 60 7.08 4.93 -10.78
CA LEU A 60 5.72 4.43 -10.85
C LEU A 60 5.02 4.70 -9.53
N GLY A 61 3.77 5.16 -9.62
CA GLY A 61 2.87 5.22 -8.49
C GLY A 61 1.89 4.07 -8.59
N LEU A 62 1.77 3.28 -7.54
CA LEU A 62 0.81 2.18 -7.45
C LEU A 62 -0.22 2.54 -6.41
N THR A 63 -1.50 2.40 -6.76
CA THR A 63 -2.58 2.49 -5.79
C THR A 63 -3.15 1.10 -5.60
N LEU A 64 -3.06 0.61 -4.35
CA LEU A 64 -3.50 -0.72 -3.99
C LEU A 64 -4.57 -0.57 -2.91
N THR A 65 -5.75 -1.13 -3.18
CA THR A 65 -6.83 -1.15 -2.19
C THR A 65 -6.77 -2.49 -1.47
N VAL A 66 -6.35 -2.45 -0.21
CA VAL A 66 -6.03 -3.65 0.56
C VAL A 66 -7.09 -3.88 1.62
N ARG A 67 -7.55 -5.11 1.75
CA ARG A 67 -8.47 -5.51 2.80
C ARG A 67 -7.71 -5.66 4.09
N VAL A 68 -7.99 -4.82 5.07
CA VAL A 68 -7.32 -4.86 6.37
C VAL A 68 -8.33 -5.17 7.47
N HIS A 69 -7.91 -5.95 8.44
CA HIS A 69 -8.79 -6.48 9.50
C HIS A 69 -8.58 -5.82 10.85
N SER A 70 -7.48 -5.06 11.02
CA SER A 70 -7.19 -4.39 12.28
C SER A 70 -6.20 -3.26 12.06
N ARG A 71 -6.12 -2.34 13.02
CA ARG A 71 -5.11 -1.29 13.02
C ARG A 71 -3.71 -1.87 13.07
N ALA A 72 -3.51 -2.92 13.86
CA ALA A 72 -2.20 -3.56 13.98
C ALA A 72 -1.75 -4.12 12.64
N GLN A 73 -2.66 -4.74 11.90
CA GLN A 73 -2.35 -5.26 10.57
C GLN A 73 -1.99 -4.13 9.60
N LEU A 74 -2.73 -3.04 9.63
CA LEU A 74 -2.46 -1.89 8.78
C LEU A 74 -1.09 -1.31 9.09
N ASP A 75 -0.74 -1.15 10.36
CA ASP A 75 0.56 -0.64 10.75
C ASP A 75 1.70 -1.57 10.30
N SER A 76 1.50 -2.87 10.39
CA SER A 76 2.48 -3.85 9.92
C SER A 76 2.67 -3.77 8.41
N LEU A 77 1.58 -3.58 7.67
CA LEU A 77 1.64 -3.41 6.21
C LEU A 77 2.44 -2.17 5.84
N TYR A 78 2.17 -1.03 6.50
CA TYR A 78 2.91 0.20 6.25
C TYR A 78 4.39 0.02 6.54
N ARG A 79 4.74 -0.66 7.63
CA ARG A 79 6.15 -0.92 7.95
C ARG A 79 6.82 -1.79 6.89
N ALA A 80 6.13 -2.81 6.42
CA ALA A 80 6.67 -3.69 5.38
C ALA A 80 6.92 -2.92 4.09
N LEU A 81 6.01 -2.03 3.72
CA LEU A 81 6.16 -1.22 2.51
C LEU A 81 7.27 -0.19 2.67
N HIS A 82 7.32 0.53 3.80
CA HIS A 82 8.39 1.50 4.07
C HIS A 82 9.77 0.86 4.09
N GLY A 83 9.86 -0.37 4.57
CA GLY A 83 11.13 -1.09 4.66
C GLY A 83 11.56 -1.77 3.38
N HIS A 84 10.73 -1.75 2.34
CA HIS A 84 11.05 -2.42 1.09
C HIS A 84 12.05 -1.59 0.28
N GLU A 85 13.11 -2.26 -0.21
CA GLU A 85 14.20 -1.56 -0.91
C GLU A 85 13.77 -0.86 -2.18
N MET A 86 12.70 -1.34 -2.84
CA MET A 86 12.20 -0.74 -4.08
C MET A 86 11.24 0.42 -3.85
N VAL A 87 10.88 0.70 -2.60
CA VAL A 87 9.89 1.72 -2.28
C VAL A 87 10.59 3.02 -1.91
N SER A 88 10.19 4.12 -2.56
CA SER A 88 10.68 5.45 -2.24
C SER A 88 9.75 6.19 -1.29
N VAL A 89 8.43 6.07 -1.52
CA VAL A 89 7.43 6.80 -0.73
C VAL A 89 6.18 5.93 -0.56
N VAL A 90 5.59 5.97 0.62
CA VAL A 90 4.27 5.38 0.89
C VAL A 90 3.35 6.49 1.40
N LEU A 91 2.18 6.59 0.81
CA LEU A 91 1.16 7.57 1.20
C LEU A 91 -0.11 6.90 1.69
#